data_6723a88979b6267e24de1ff5141610e2
#
_entry.id   6723a88979b6267e24de1ff5141610e2
#
_cell.length_a   1.000
_cell.length_b   1.000
_cell.length_c   1.000
_cell.angle_alpha   90.00
_cell.angle_beta   90.00
_cell.angle_gamma   90.00
#
_symmetry.space_group_name_H-M   'P 1'
#
loop_
_entity.id
_entity.type
_entity.pdbx_description
1 polymer ?
#
loop_
_entity_poly.entity_id
_entity_poly.type
_entity_poly.pdbx_seq_one_letter_code
_entity_poly.pdbx_strand_id
1 'polypeptide(L)'
;KIGVLAESVWKPLLGGSWRKSGGRIFAHSAGEGFGGRTICVYQKPLPEMPYEFSVDVRLKDESGAAGLCFLVDEKNWHYGFYPSNSKIRMSRFEGDTPLEWTVLDEQVSALYRSGQWNQLKIRVEEDRISGFVNDGLVLVSKDRKVSGPQIGLAKFRETAAEFRNFRVGKKLVNPVVPPEIKKELMVDLDREMTNENFEKILERTNGFSVPSRQVILNKAKALEQQVVRMRLLAQSVHLESVKNGFQKVISKKENDINLIEACLWIARADDPDHEIKGYLEQFDRLAEEFSRKAESAKTDLERIKVLNRFLFEENGFHGSRHDYYRPENSYVSHVLEDREGIPITLSILYIELARKIGLSIDGVGLPGHFVVSMNMENSSPQLIDVFAGGQLMSLEDAKFLVASTTA
;
A
#
# COMPACT_ATOMS: atom_id res chain seq x y z
N LYS A 1 -11.54 -16.90 -41.59
CA LYS A 1 -10.99 -17.67 -40.47
C LYS A 1 -11.00 -16.79 -39.20
N ILE A 2 -11.65 -17.21 -38.16
CA ILE A 2 -11.68 -16.47 -36.88
C ILE A 2 -10.28 -16.56 -36.24
N GLY A 3 -9.73 -15.41 -35.82
CA GLY A 3 -8.46 -15.30 -35.10
C GLY A 3 -7.19 -15.26 -35.94
N VAL A 4 -7.28 -15.32 -37.28
CA VAL A 4 -6.11 -15.22 -38.15
C VAL A 4 -5.85 -13.78 -38.53
N LEU A 5 -4.56 -13.36 -38.54
CA LEU A 5 -4.16 -12.09 -39.09
C LEU A 5 -4.35 -12.07 -40.62
N ALA A 6 -4.75 -10.92 -41.17
CA ALA A 6 -4.83 -10.76 -42.62
C ALA A 6 -3.42 -10.73 -43.21
N GLU A 7 -3.03 -11.73 -43.96
CA GLU A 7 -1.69 -11.86 -44.58
C GLU A 7 -1.31 -10.66 -45.47
N SER A 8 -2.30 -10.02 -46.07
CA SER A 8 -2.10 -8.78 -46.86
C SER A 8 -1.74 -7.56 -46.00
N VAL A 9 -1.78 -7.67 -44.67
CA VAL A 9 -1.49 -6.58 -43.73
C VAL A 9 -0.38 -6.96 -42.74
N TRP A 10 -0.33 -8.21 -42.32
CA TRP A 10 0.59 -8.67 -41.28
C TRP A 10 1.23 -10.00 -41.64
N LYS A 11 2.54 -10.10 -41.48
CA LYS A 11 3.32 -11.32 -41.68
C LYS A 11 4.12 -11.64 -40.41
N PRO A 12 3.74 -12.71 -39.67
CA PRO A 12 4.56 -13.22 -38.58
C PRO A 12 5.91 -13.77 -39.09
N LEU A 13 6.97 -13.49 -38.35
CA LEU A 13 8.33 -13.97 -38.59
C LEU A 13 8.94 -14.44 -37.25
N LEU A 14 9.93 -15.32 -37.32
CA LEU A 14 10.62 -15.90 -36.16
C LEU A 14 9.66 -16.69 -35.25
N GLY A 15 8.75 -17.46 -35.85
CA GLY A 15 7.81 -18.29 -35.08
C GLY A 15 6.79 -17.48 -34.27
N GLY A 16 6.35 -18.07 -33.14
CA GLY A 16 5.39 -17.43 -32.24
C GLY A 16 3.93 -17.53 -32.69
N SER A 17 3.02 -17.23 -31.79
CA SER A 17 1.57 -17.29 -32.03
C SER A 17 0.97 -15.88 -32.02
N TRP A 18 0.55 -15.42 -33.20
CA TRP A 18 -0.08 -14.12 -33.42
C TRP A 18 -1.53 -14.30 -33.87
N ARG A 19 -2.47 -13.72 -33.12
CA ARG A 19 -3.90 -13.84 -33.38
C ARG A 19 -4.60 -12.48 -33.31
N LYS A 20 -5.71 -12.33 -34.03
CA LYS A 20 -6.56 -11.14 -33.99
C LYS A 20 -7.92 -11.49 -33.41
N SER A 21 -8.36 -10.76 -32.41
CA SER A 21 -9.70 -10.88 -31.82
C SER A 21 -10.15 -9.54 -31.27
N GLY A 22 -11.43 -9.18 -31.48
CA GLY A 22 -12.02 -7.95 -30.94
C GLY A 22 -11.25 -6.67 -31.27
N GLY A 23 -10.70 -6.58 -32.50
CA GLY A 23 -9.90 -5.42 -32.93
C GLY A 23 -8.48 -5.35 -32.37
N ARG A 24 -8.06 -6.35 -31.58
CA ARG A 24 -6.73 -6.44 -30.95
C ARG A 24 -5.90 -7.54 -31.62
N ILE A 25 -4.59 -7.39 -31.55
CA ILE A 25 -3.61 -8.42 -31.90
C ILE A 25 -3.05 -8.98 -30.60
N PHE A 26 -2.98 -10.29 -30.51
CA PHE A 26 -2.47 -11.02 -29.34
C PHE A 26 -1.22 -11.80 -29.75
N ALA A 27 -0.18 -11.74 -28.91
CA ALA A 27 1.02 -12.55 -29.03
C ALA A 27 1.24 -13.32 -27.72
N HIS A 28 1.22 -14.65 -27.75
CA HIS A 28 1.20 -15.50 -26.55
C HIS A 28 2.44 -16.35 -26.35
N SER A 29 2.91 -17.07 -27.38
CA SER A 29 4.06 -17.98 -27.25
C SER A 29 5.37 -17.28 -27.55
N ALA A 30 6.47 -17.81 -27.00
CA ALA A 30 7.81 -17.41 -27.40
C ALA A 30 8.03 -17.71 -28.90
N GLY A 31 8.89 -16.93 -29.52
CA GLY A 31 9.35 -17.16 -30.89
C GLY A 31 10.65 -17.97 -30.94
N GLU A 32 11.16 -18.13 -32.15
CA GLU A 32 12.37 -18.89 -32.46
C GLU A 32 13.64 -18.02 -32.37
N GLY A 33 13.49 -16.69 -32.42
CA GLY A 33 14.62 -15.77 -32.32
C GLY A 33 15.19 -15.70 -30.89
N PHE A 34 16.40 -15.18 -30.77
CA PHE A 34 17.09 -15.02 -29.48
C PHE A 34 16.19 -14.38 -28.41
N GLY A 35 16.20 -14.93 -27.21
CA GLY A 35 15.34 -14.49 -26.09
C GLY A 35 13.85 -14.78 -26.30
N GLY A 36 13.49 -15.78 -27.10
CA GLY A 36 12.10 -16.10 -27.45
C GLY A 36 11.44 -15.01 -28.30
N ARG A 37 12.25 -14.28 -29.08
CA ARG A 37 11.81 -13.18 -29.94
C ARG A 37 10.95 -13.68 -31.09
N THR A 38 9.82 -13.02 -31.30
CA THR A 38 8.98 -13.10 -32.48
C THR A 38 8.58 -11.71 -32.94
N ILE A 39 8.48 -11.49 -34.23
CA ILE A 39 8.02 -10.24 -34.79
C ILE A 39 6.85 -10.46 -35.74
N CYS A 40 6.03 -9.43 -35.93
CA CYS A 40 4.93 -9.43 -36.85
C CYS A 40 5.00 -8.15 -37.70
N VAL A 41 5.48 -8.29 -38.95
CA VAL A 41 5.76 -7.14 -39.79
C VAL A 41 4.55 -6.69 -40.60
N TYR A 42 4.44 -5.36 -40.74
CA TYR A 42 3.39 -4.68 -41.48
C TYR A 42 3.71 -4.68 -42.98
N GLN A 43 2.76 -5.13 -43.81
CA GLN A 43 2.98 -5.41 -45.23
C GLN A 43 2.54 -4.27 -46.17
N LYS A 44 1.98 -3.19 -45.64
CA LYS A 44 1.56 -2.06 -46.48
C LYS A 44 2.72 -1.09 -46.71
N PRO A 45 2.75 -0.34 -47.83
CA PRO A 45 3.76 0.67 -48.10
C PRO A 45 3.85 1.70 -46.97
N LEU A 46 5.09 2.10 -46.66
CA LEU A 46 5.37 3.16 -45.70
C LEU A 46 5.47 4.52 -46.40
N PRO A 47 5.14 5.63 -45.70
CA PRO A 47 5.47 6.96 -46.17
C PRO A 47 6.99 7.14 -46.34
N GLU A 48 7.39 8.08 -47.19
CA GLU A 48 8.78 8.53 -47.21
C GLU A 48 9.21 9.15 -45.88
N MET A 49 10.49 8.99 -45.52
CA MET A 49 11.05 9.63 -44.32
C MET A 49 10.94 11.17 -44.39
N PRO A 50 10.68 11.85 -43.27
CA PRO A 50 10.39 11.29 -41.98
C PRO A 50 8.97 10.71 -41.87
N TYR A 51 8.84 9.59 -41.16
CA TYR A 51 7.54 9.00 -40.85
C TYR A 51 7.42 8.59 -39.39
N GLU A 52 6.19 8.43 -38.95
CA GLU A 52 5.83 7.97 -37.60
C GLU A 52 4.94 6.74 -37.66
N PHE A 53 5.10 5.86 -36.71
CA PHE A 53 4.14 4.79 -36.47
C PHE A 53 3.97 4.55 -34.98
N SER A 54 2.80 4.07 -34.57
CA SER A 54 2.45 3.87 -33.18
C SER A 54 1.56 2.67 -32.98
N VAL A 55 1.58 2.14 -31.76
CA VAL A 55 0.67 1.10 -31.28
C VAL A 55 0.35 1.34 -29.81
N ASP A 56 -0.86 1.00 -29.36
CA ASP A 56 -1.12 0.81 -27.96
C ASP A 56 -0.75 -0.63 -27.60
N VAL A 57 0.08 -0.81 -26.58
CA VAL A 57 0.52 -2.11 -26.06
C VAL A 57 0.13 -2.26 -24.58
N ARG A 58 -0.25 -3.46 -24.20
CA ARG A 58 -0.44 -3.87 -22.81
C ARG A 58 0.24 -5.22 -22.58
N LEU A 59 1.08 -5.28 -21.56
CA LEU A 59 1.70 -6.51 -21.06
C LEU A 59 0.90 -6.98 -19.83
N LYS A 60 0.64 -8.28 -19.75
CA LYS A 60 0.04 -8.87 -18.54
C LYS A 60 1.05 -8.99 -17.39
N ASP A 61 2.29 -9.23 -17.75
CA ASP A 61 3.44 -9.31 -16.85
C ASP A 61 4.67 -8.73 -17.58
N GLU A 62 5.70 -8.40 -16.84
CA GLU A 62 6.95 -7.83 -17.39
C GLU A 62 8.15 -8.79 -17.28
N SER A 63 7.89 -10.10 -17.15
CA SER A 63 8.92 -11.14 -17.24
C SER A 63 9.58 -11.21 -18.63
N GLY A 64 8.85 -10.75 -19.64
CA GLY A 64 9.33 -10.52 -20.99
C GLY A 64 9.19 -9.07 -21.43
N ALA A 65 9.00 -8.87 -22.72
CA ALA A 65 8.84 -7.56 -23.34
C ALA A 65 7.98 -7.63 -24.60
N ALA A 66 7.31 -6.54 -24.95
CA ALA A 66 6.66 -6.40 -26.25
C ALA A 66 6.50 -4.92 -26.64
N GLY A 67 6.55 -4.64 -27.92
CA GLY A 67 6.43 -3.28 -28.45
C GLY A 67 6.55 -3.22 -29.96
N LEU A 68 7.30 -2.26 -30.45
CA LEU A 68 7.51 -1.97 -31.85
C LEU A 68 8.82 -2.56 -32.36
N CYS A 69 8.82 -3.11 -33.58
CA CYS A 69 10.05 -3.35 -34.35
C CYS A 69 10.06 -2.47 -35.63
N PHE A 70 11.23 -2.09 -36.07
CA PHE A 70 11.37 -1.18 -37.19
C PHE A 70 12.72 -1.31 -37.91
N LEU A 71 12.78 -0.80 -39.12
CA LEU A 71 13.89 -0.95 -40.03
C LEU A 71 14.26 -2.43 -40.20
N VAL A 72 13.24 -3.29 -40.32
CA VAL A 72 13.41 -4.74 -40.45
C VAL A 72 13.91 -5.02 -41.86
N ASP A 73 15.04 -5.72 -41.99
CA ASP A 73 15.63 -6.12 -43.27
C ASP A 73 15.28 -7.57 -43.69
N GLU A 74 15.84 -8.02 -44.81
CA GLU A 74 15.60 -9.35 -45.37
C GLU A 74 16.15 -10.49 -44.47
N LYS A 75 17.13 -10.19 -43.59
CA LYS A 75 17.71 -11.12 -42.61
C LYS A 75 16.96 -11.12 -41.29
N ASN A 76 15.85 -10.40 -41.18
CA ASN A 76 15.10 -10.13 -39.98
C ASN A 76 15.89 -9.33 -38.89
N TRP A 77 16.99 -8.66 -39.31
CA TRP A 77 17.66 -7.70 -38.43
C TRP A 77 16.78 -6.47 -38.30
N HIS A 78 16.72 -5.91 -37.08
CA HIS A 78 15.80 -4.81 -36.80
C HIS A 78 16.15 -4.06 -35.52
N TYR A 79 15.51 -2.92 -35.35
CA TYR A 79 15.42 -2.24 -34.04
C TYR A 79 14.15 -2.65 -33.30
N GLY A 80 14.21 -2.63 -31.99
CA GLY A 80 13.06 -2.78 -31.08
C GLY A 80 12.92 -1.60 -30.16
N PHE A 81 11.67 -1.18 -29.88
CA PHE A 81 11.32 -0.19 -28.87
C PHE A 81 10.19 -0.74 -28.02
N TYR A 82 10.45 -1.00 -26.75
CA TYR A 82 9.56 -1.78 -25.92
C TYR A 82 9.78 -1.56 -24.41
N PRO A 83 8.73 -1.68 -23.56
CA PRO A 83 8.88 -1.83 -22.13
C PRO A 83 9.41 -3.21 -21.75
N SER A 84 10.28 -3.25 -20.75
CA SER A 84 10.84 -4.46 -20.17
C SER A 84 11.30 -4.16 -18.73
N ASN A 85 10.80 -4.90 -17.75
CA ASN A 85 11.15 -4.73 -16.33
C ASN A 85 11.05 -3.26 -15.85
N SER A 86 9.89 -2.65 -16.11
CA SER A 86 9.56 -1.25 -15.76
C SER A 86 10.43 -0.16 -16.43
N LYS A 87 11.31 -0.55 -17.35
CA LYS A 87 12.11 0.37 -18.16
C LYS A 87 11.61 0.39 -19.61
N ILE A 88 11.83 1.49 -20.28
CA ILE A 88 11.69 1.59 -21.74
C ILE A 88 13.06 1.39 -22.37
N ARG A 89 13.12 0.51 -23.35
CA ARG A 89 14.36 0.09 -24.00
C ARG A 89 14.29 0.28 -25.51
N MET A 90 15.40 0.73 -26.08
CA MET A 90 15.67 0.70 -27.52
C MET A 90 16.86 -0.22 -27.78
N SER A 91 16.65 -1.23 -28.62
CA SER A 91 17.67 -2.24 -28.91
C SER A 91 17.81 -2.47 -30.40
N ARG A 92 18.97 -2.95 -30.82
CA ARG A 92 19.26 -3.44 -32.17
C ARG A 92 19.51 -4.93 -32.13
N PHE A 93 18.95 -5.65 -33.08
CA PHE A 93 19.10 -7.09 -33.29
C PHE A 93 19.71 -7.35 -34.68
N GLU A 94 20.92 -7.90 -34.66
CA GLU A 94 21.71 -8.20 -35.89
C GLU A 94 21.90 -9.73 -36.10
N GLY A 95 21.09 -10.54 -35.40
CA GLY A 95 21.14 -12.00 -35.47
C GLY A 95 20.37 -12.66 -34.32
N ASP A 96 20.67 -13.94 -34.08
CA ASP A 96 19.94 -14.81 -33.16
C ASP A 96 20.76 -15.22 -31.95
N THR A 97 21.91 -14.58 -31.72
CA THR A 97 22.78 -14.85 -30.56
C THR A 97 22.80 -13.66 -29.58
N PRO A 98 23.18 -13.86 -28.30
CA PRO A 98 23.36 -12.76 -27.34
C PRO A 98 24.37 -11.70 -27.80
N LEU A 99 25.37 -12.07 -28.58
CA LEU A 99 26.41 -11.17 -29.08
C LEU A 99 25.90 -10.25 -30.19
N GLU A 100 24.81 -10.60 -30.82
CA GLU A 100 24.16 -9.88 -31.93
C GLU A 100 22.95 -9.03 -31.46
N TRP A 101 22.80 -8.89 -30.13
CA TRP A 101 21.84 -8.01 -29.51
C TRP A 101 22.54 -6.87 -28.78
N THR A 102 22.22 -5.65 -29.15
CA THR A 102 22.77 -4.44 -28.54
C THR A 102 21.66 -3.61 -27.92
N VAL A 103 21.71 -3.33 -26.63
CA VAL A 103 20.89 -2.30 -26.00
C VAL A 103 21.50 -0.95 -26.32
N LEU A 104 20.82 -0.12 -27.08
CA LEU A 104 21.29 1.20 -27.49
C LEU A 104 21.08 2.21 -26.37
N ASP A 105 19.92 2.14 -25.71
CA ASP A 105 19.59 2.97 -24.56
C ASP A 105 18.42 2.37 -23.78
N GLU A 106 18.38 2.61 -22.47
CA GLU A 106 17.26 2.23 -21.61
C GLU A 106 17.08 3.18 -20.43
N GLN A 107 15.84 3.48 -20.09
CA GLN A 107 15.55 4.30 -18.91
C GLN A 107 14.20 4.01 -18.28
N VAL A 108 14.09 4.29 -16.97
CA VAL A 108 12.80 4.35 -16.26
C VAL A 108 12.06 5.59 -16.73
N SER A 109 10.79 5.46 -17.06
CA SER A 109 9.97 6.58 -17.50
C SER A 109 8.67 6.66 -16.70
N ALA A 110 8.41 7.80 -16.08
CA ALA A 110 7.14 8.10 -15.40
C ALA A 110 5.93 8.13 -16.36
N LEU A 111 6.18 8.17 -17.67
CA LEU A 111 5.14 8.12 -18.70
C LEU A 111 4.64 6.68 -18.93
N TYR A 112 5.44 5.66 -18.62
CA TYR A 112 5.05 4.27 -18.76
C TYR A 112 4.23 3.81 -17.54
N ARG A 113 3.15 3.08 -17.80
CA ARG A 113 2.22 2.56 -16.78
C ARG A 113 2.17 1.05 -16.88
N SER A 114 2.87 0.36 -15.99
CA SER A 114 2.91 -1.12 -15.96
C SER A 114 1.50 -1.72 -15.84
N GLY A 115 1.24 -2.81 -16.57
CA GLY A 115 -0.05 -3.51 -16.61
C GLY A 115 -1.18 -2.76 -17.33
N GLN A 116 -0.97 -1.52 -17.76
CA GLN A 116 -1.96 -0.70 -18.43
C GLN A 116 -1.67 -0.55 -19.94
N TRP A 117 -2.63 0.00 -20.67
CA TRP A 117 -2.43 0.38 -22.04
C TRP A 117 -1.48 1.58 -22.13
N ASN A 118 -0.38 1.41 -22.88
CA ASN A 118 0.56 2.48 -23.19
C ASN A 118 0.68 2.64 -24.70
N GLN A 119 0.67 3.86 -25.18
CA GLN A 119 1.01 4.13 -26.58
C GLN A 119 2.52 4.18 -26.71
N LEU A 120 3.06 3.35 -27.59
CA LEU A 120 4.42 3.46 -28.08
C LEU A 120 4.39 4.08 -29.45
N LYS A 121 5.27 5.06 -29.71
CA LYS A 121 5.41 5.70 -31.00
C LYS A 121 6.88 5.84 -31.34
N ILE A 122 7.22 5.56 -32.59
CA ILE A 122 8.55 5.79 -33.16
C ILE A 122 8.42 6.83 -34.30
N ARG A 123 9.35 7.76 -34.33
CA ARG A 123 9.62 8.64 -35.42
C ARG A 123 10.97 8.27 -36.01
N VAL A 124 10.98 7.93 -37.32
CA VAL A 124 12.17 7.60 -38.10
C VAL A 124 12.51 8.80 -38.96
N GLU A 125 13.71 9.36 -38.78
CA GLU A 125 14.27 10.47 -39.55
C GLU A 125 15.58 10.00 -40.20
N GLU A 126 16.16 10.73 -41.10
CA GLU A 126 17.40 10.33 -41.81
C GLU A 126 18.59 10.14 -40.83
N ASP A 127 18.72 11.02 -39.83
CA ASP A 127 19.85 11.09 -38.93
C ASP A 127 19.57 10.55 -37.50
N ARG A 128 18.31 10.27 -37.16
CA ARG A 128 17.92 9.84 -35.82
C ARG A 128 16.62 9.05 -35.79
N ILE A 129 16.45 8.33 -34.70
CA ILE A 129 15.24 7.60 -34.34
C ILE A 129 14.79 8.14 -32.97
N SER A 130 13.53 8.55 -32.87
CA SER A 130 12.96 9.07 -31.63
C SER A 130 11.84 8.17 -31.14
N GLY A 131 11.92 7.72 -29.88
CA GLY A 131 10.94 6.84 -29.22
C GLY A 131 10.12 7.60 -28.18
N PHE A 132 8.79 7.48 -28.28
CA PHE A 132 7.82 8.17 -27.43
C PHE A 132 6.94 7.17 -26.68
N VAL A 133 6.61 7.47 -25.44
CA VAL A 133 5.63 6.76 -24.62
C VAL A 133 4.56 7.75 -24.20
N ASN A 134 3.29 7.43 -24.50
CA ASN A 134 2.14 8.29 -24.17
C ASN A 134 2.37 9.76 -24.57
N ASP A 135 2.84 9.97 -25.82
CA ASP A 135 3.20 11.24 -26.46
C ASP A 135 4.47 11.94 -25.93
N GLY A 136 5.03 11.52 -24.80
CA GLY A 136 6.28 12.09 -24.30
C GLY A 136 7.51 11.43 -24.94
N LEU A 137 8.51 12.22 -25.35
CA LEU A 137 9.80 11.73 -25.83
C LEU A 137 10.55 11.04 -24.68
N VAL A 138 11.00 9.80 -24.92
CA VAL A 138 11.72 9.00 -23.92
C VAL A 138 13.14 8.70 -24.38
N LEU A 139 13.34 8.17 -25.58
CA LEU A 139 14.67 7.77 -26.08
C LEU A 139 14.95 8.36 -27.45
N VAL A 140 16.22 8.65 -27.72
CA VAL A 140 16.71 9.09 -29.03
C VAL A 140 17.99 8.31 -29.36
N SER A 141 18.03 7.72 -30.58
CA SER A 141 19.22 7.04 -31.08
C SER A 141 19.64 7.59 -32.46
N LYS A 142 20.95 7.68 -32.68
CA LYS A 142 21.56 7.97 -34.00
C LYS A 142 22.10 6.72 -34.67
N ASP A 143 21.87 5.55 -34.07
CA ASP A 143 22.32 4.28 -34.63
C ASP A 143 21.60 3.97 -35.94
N ARG A 144 22.35 3.55 -37.00
CA ARG A 144 21.87 3.30 -38.33
C ARG A 144 22.51 2.06 -38.98
N LYS A 145 22.99 1.13 -38.16
CA LYS A 145 23.64 -0.09 -38.65
C LYS A 145 22.68 -1.01 -39.39
N VAL A 146 21.41 -1.02 -38.99
CA VAL A 146 20.36 -1.79 -39.67
C VAL A 146 19.44 -0.81 -40.42
N SER A 147 19.14 -1.10 -41.65
CA SER A 147 18.24 -0.30 -42.49
C SER A 147 17.43 -1.22 -43.40
N GLY A 148 16.21 -1.52 -43.00
CA GLY A 148 15.24 -2.29 -43.77
C GLY A 148 13.95 -1.50 -44.01
N PRO A 149 13.11 -1.92 -44.97
CA PRO A 149 11.92 -1.17 -45.39
C PRO A 149 10.70 -1.46 -44.51
N GLN A 150 10.78 -2.35 -43.51
CA GLN A 150 9.59 -2.82 -42.81
C GLN A 150 9.56 -2.36 -41.34
N ILE A 151 8.34 -2.24 -40.83
CA ILE A 151 8.02 -1.95 -39.42
C ILE A 151 7.05 -3.00 -38.90
N GLY A 152 6.86 -3.08 -37.59
CA GLY A 152 5.89 -4.02 -37.06
C GLY A 152 5.85 -4.06 -35.51
N LEU A 153 5.43 -5.19 -35.02
CA LEU A 153 5.30 -5.52 -33.62
C LEU A 153 6.35 -6.55 -33.23
N ALA A 154 6.89 -6.44 -32.03
CA ALA A 154 7.83 -7.41 -31.48
C ALA A 154 7.34 -7.91 -30.12
N LYS A 155 7.66 -9.17 -29.82
CA LYS A 155 7.37 -9.80 -28.53
C LYS A 155 8.53 -10.73 -28.15
N PHE A 156 8.85 -10.79 -26.87
CA PHE A 156 9.98 -11.55 -26.32
C PHE A 156 9.53 -12.45 -25.17
N ARG A 157 10.18 -13.62 -25.02
CA ARG A 157 9.91 -14.61 -23.96
C ARG A 157 8.44 -15.08 -23.96
N GLU A 158 7.94 -15.54 -22.80
CA GLU A 158 6.56 -16.05 -22.62
C GLU A 158 5.54 -14.97 -22.25
N THR A 159 5.95 -13.72 -22.11
CA THR A 159 5.03 -12.61 -21.81
C THR A 159 3.85 -12.59 -22.79
N ALA A 160 2.62 -12.56 -22.27
CA ALA A 160 1.43 -12.33 -23.07
C ALA A 160 1.26 -10.84 -23.35
N ALA A 161 1.21 -10.47 -24.62
CA ALA A 161 1.08 -9.09 -25.06
C ALA A 161 -0.18 -8.86 -25.89
N GLU A 162 -0.83 -7.72 -25.65
CA GLU A 162 -1.97 -7.26 -26.43
C GLU A 162 -1.61 -5.95 -27.13
N PHE A 163 -1.99 -5.85 -28.40
CA PHE A 163 -1.76 -4.66 -29.23
C PHE A 163 -3.07 -4.19 -29.85
N ARG A 164 -3.24 -2.87 -29.99
CA ARG A 164 -4.36 -2.25 -30.71
C ARG A 164 -3.96 -0.90 -31.30
N ASN A 165 -4.80 -0.32 -32.11
CA ASN A 165 -4.63 1.05 -32.64
C ASN A 165 -3.27 1.24 -33.35
N PHE A 166 -2.80 0.24 -34.11
CA PHE A 166 -1.60 0.43 -34.94
C PHE A 166 -1.86 1.47 -36.04
N ARG A 167 -1.02 2.48 -36.10
CA ARG A 167 -1.13 3.59 -37.05
C ARG A 167 0.22 3.90 -37.66
N VAL A 168 0.21 4.34 -38.92
CA VAL A 168 1.39 4.77 -39.67
C VAL A 168 1.03 6.06 -40.43
N GLY A 169 1.96 7.01 -40.49
CA GLY A 169 1.77 8.27 -41.22
C GLY A 169 3.01 9.16 -41.22
N LYS A 170 3.02 10.24 -41.98
CA LYS A 170 4.11 11.23 -41.98
C LYS A 170 4.23 11.90 -40.60
N LYS A 171 3.09 12.20 -39.98
CA LYS A 171 2.98 12.73 -38.61
C LYS A 171 1.70 12.20 -37.98
N LEU A 172 1.81 11.58 -36.82
CA LEU A 172 0.69 11.07 -36.06
C LEU A 172 0.31 12.07 -34.96
N VAL A 173 -0.87 12.64 -35.10
CA VAL A 173 -1.44 13.51 -34.06
C VAL A 173 -2.50 12.72 -33.30
N ASN A 174 -2.40 12.70 -31.99
CA ASN A 174 -3.46 12.17 -31.15
C ASN A 174 -4.59 13.20 -31.04
N PRO A 175 -5.85 12.77 -31.10
CA PRO A 175 -6.95 13.67 -30.82
C PRO A 175 -6.77 14.25 -29.42
N VAL A 176 -6.81 15.55 -29.31
CA VAL A 176 -6.77 16.27 -28.02
C VAL A 176 -8.09 17.02 -27.83
N VAL A 177 -8.49 17.19 -26.58
CA VAL A 177 -9.59 18.10 -26.26
C VAL A 177 -9.12 19.51 -26.55
N PRO A 178 -9.85 20.32 -27.36
CA PRO A 178 -9.51 21.73 -27.55
C PRO A 178 -9.35 22.46 -26.22
N PRO A 179 -8.37 23.39 -26.10
CA PRO A 179 -8.06 24.05 -24.85
C PRO A 179 -9.27 24.69 -24.14
N GLU A 180 -10.16 25.32 -24.92
CA GLU A 180 -11.39 25.95 -24.43
C GLU A 180 -12.32 24.91 -23.82
N ILE A 181 -12.60 23.83 -24.55
CA ILE A 181 -13.46 22.72 -24.09
C ILE A 181 -12.83 22.05 -22.87
N LYS A 182 -11.50 21.85 -22.85
CA LYS A 182 -10.80 21.29 -21.69
C LYS A 182 -10.96 22.17 -20.46
N LYS A 183 -10.83 23.50 -20.62
CA LYS A 183 -11.00 24.47 -19.52
C LYS A 183 -12.41 24.39 -18.94
N GLU A 184 -13.42 24.41 -19.79
CA GLU A 184 -14.83 24.33 -19.37
C GLU A 184 -15.15 22.97 -18.75
N LEU A 185 -14.62 21.87 -19.32
CA LEU A 185 -14.77 20.52 -18.77
C LEU A 185 -14.17 20.45 -17.36
N MET A 186 -13.00 21.03 -17.11
CA MET A 186 -12.40 21.06 -15.77
C MET A 186 -13.25 21.84 -14.77
N VAL A 187 -13.86 22.95 -15.18
CA VAL A 187 -14.79 23.71 -14.33
C VAL A 187 -16.04 22.89 -13.99
N ASP A 188 -16.61 22.17 -14.97
CA ASP A 188 -17.78 21.33 -14.73
C ASP A 188 -17.43 20.12 -13.83
N LEU A 189 -16.21 19.55 -13.95
CA LEU A 189 -15.72 18.46 -13.09
C LEU A 189 -15.38 18.91 -11.65
N ASP A 190 -15.24 20.19 -11.39
CA ASP A 190 -15.04 20.76 -10.04
C ASP A 190 -16.37 21.05 -9.32
N ARG A 191 -17.49 20.97 -10.03
CA ARG A 191 -18.82 21.13 -9.46
C ARG A 191 -19.34 19.81 -8.89
N GLU A 192 -20.43 19.90 -8.12
CA GLU A 192 -21.15 18.71 -7.68
C GLU A 192 -21.66 17.91 -8.88
N MET A 193 -21.49 16.61 -8.85
CA MET A 193 -21.84 15.69 -9.92
C MET A 193 -23.34 15.33 -9.84
N THR A 194 -24.21 16.32 -10.09
CA THR A 194 -25.66 16.13 -10.27
C THR A 194 -25.94 15.48 -11.63
N ASN A 195 -27.14 14.93 -11.82
CA ASN A 195 -27.59 14.39 -13.11
C ASN A 195 -27.51 15.45 -14.22
N GLU A 196 -27.91 16.69 -13.93
CA GLU A 196 -27.85 17.80 -14.87
C GLU A 196 -26.41 18.11 -15.31
N ASN A 197 -25.46 18.17 -14.35
CA ASN A 197 -24.06 18.42 -14.65
C ASN A 197 -23.44 17.24 -15.42
N PHE A 198 -23.85 16.01 -15.12
CA PHE A 198 -23.42 14.83 -15.85
C PHE A 198 -23.84 14.87 -17.33
N GLU A 199 -25.11 15.16 -17.63
CA GLU A 199 -25.59 15.28 -19.01
C GLU A 199 -24.90 16.41 -19.77
N LYS A 200 -24.71 17.55 -19.13
CA LYS A 200 -23.97 18.68 -19.69
C LYS A 200 -22.53 18.31 -20.08
N ILE A 201 -21.85 17.52 -19.25
CA ILE A 201 -20.50 17.02 -19.56
C ILE A 201 -20.54 16.07 -20.76
N LEU A 202 -21.52 15.18 -20.84
CA LEU A 202 -21.70 14.27 -21.99
C LEU A 202 -21.89 15.05 -23.28
N GLU A 203 -22.78 16.05 -23.31
CA GLU A 203 -23.00 16.90 -24.47
C GLU A 203 -21.73 17.64 -24.90
N ARG A 204 -21.01 18.25 -23.96
CA ARG A 204 -19.77 19.00 -24.21
C ARG A 204 -18.65 18.12 -24.75
N THR A 205 -18.60 16.87 -24.35
CA THR A 205 -17.56 15.91 -24.80
C THR A 205 -17.92 15.20 -26.08
N ASN A 206 -19.08 15.46 -26.65
CA ASN A 206 -19.50 14.91 -27.93
C ASN A 206 -18.53 15.32 -29.04
N GLY A 207 -18.06 14.37 -29.85
CA GLY A 207 -17.00 14.56 -30.86
C GLY A 207 -15.56 14.44 -30.32
N PHE A 208 -15.35 14.51 -29.01
CA PHE A 208 -14.04 14.38 -28.34
C PHE A 208 -14.04 13.30 -27.28
N SER A 209 -14.90 12.30 -27.36
CA SER A 209 -15.17 11.31 -26.30
C SER A 209 -13.92 10.58 -25.81
N VAL A 210 -13.00 10.16 -26.70
CA VAL A 210 -11.79 9.44 -26.29
C VAL A 210 -10.81 10.30 -25.50
N PRO A 211 -10.39 11.50 -25.97
CA PRO A 211 -9.50 12.36 -25.21
C PRO A 211 -10.17 12.95 -23.96
N SER A 212 -11.47 13.26 -23.99
CA SER A 212 -12.22 13.75 -22.84
C SER A 212 -12.30 12.71 -21.73
N ARG A 213 -12.53 11.44 -22.09
CA ARG A 213 -12.50 10.34 -21.12
C ARG A 213 -11.17 10.30 -20.35
N GLN A 214 -10.05 10.53 -21.02
CA GLN A 214 -8.74 10.56 -20.35
C GLN A 214 -8.60 11.74 -19.39
N VAL A 215 -9.11 12.91 -19.75
CA VAL A 215 -9.14 14.10 -18.87
C VAL A 215 -9.97 13.80 -17.61
N ILE A 216 -11.15 13.23 -17.78
CA ILE A 216 -12.04 12.87 -16.67
C ILE A 216 -11.37 11.82 -15.75
N LEU A 217 -10.77 10.76 -16.29
CA LEU A 217 -10.09 9.75 -15.51
C LEU A 217 -8.88 10.30 -14.74
N ASN A 218 -8.14 11.22 -15.33
CA ASN A 218 -7.01 11.88 -14.65
C ASN A 218 -7.51 12.73 -13.48
N LYS A 219 -8.64 13.43 -13.64
CA LYS A 219 -9.27 14.20 -12.55
C LYS A 219 -9.76 13.29 -11.43
N ALA A 220 -10.44 12.16 -11.77
CA ALA A 220 -10.87 11.18 -10.79
C ALA A 220 -9.70 10.66 -9.96
N LYS A 221 -8.59 10.27 -10.61
CA LYS A 221 -7.37 9.84 -9.91
C LYS A 221 -6.79 10.92 -8.98
N ALA A 222 -6.80 12.18 -9.41
CA ALA A 222 -6.34 13.29 -8.57
C ALA A 222 -7.23 13.48 -7.32
N LEU A 223 -8.55 13.34 -7.49
CA LEU A 223 -9.52 13.39 -6.37
C LEU A 223 -9.33 12.20 -5.41
N GLU A 224 -9.12 10.99 -5.92
CA GLU A 224 -8.81 9.82 -5.08
C GLU A 224 -7.55 10.05 -4.22
N GLN A 225 -6.49 10.60 -4.82
CA GLN A 225 -5.27 10.97 -4.08
C GLN A 225 -5.53 12.04 -3.02
N GLN A 226 -6.40 13.01 -3.32
CA GLN A 226 -6.80 14.05 -2.38
C GLN A 226 -7.58 13.47 -1.19
N VAL A 227 -8.50 12.53 -1.45
CA VAL A 227 -9.24 11.80 -0.39
C VAL A 227 -8.29 11.07 0.54
N VAL A 228 -7.29 10.35 0.00
CA VAL A 228 -6.28 9.67 0.83
C VAL A 228 -5.53 10.65 1.72
N ARG A 229 -5.10 11.80 1.17
CA ARG A 229 -4.40 12.85 1.95
C ARG A 229 -5.29 13.46 3.05
N MET A 230 -6.58 13.69 2.75
CA MET A 230 -7.53 14.20 3.75
C MET A 230 -7.74 13.21 4.89
N ARG A 231 -7.84 11.91 4.60
CA ARG A 231 -7.95 10.86 5.64
C ARG A 231 -6.70 10.82 6.53
N LEU A 232 -5.50 10.88 5.93
CA LEU A 232 -4.24 10.95 6.68
C LEU A 232 -4.16 12.22 7.55
N LEU A 233 -4.63 13.35 7.04
CA LEU A 233 -4.68 14.60 7.82
C LEU A 233 -5.64 14.46 9.00
N ALA A 234 -6.85 13.91 8.81
CA ALA A 234 -7.81 13.68 9.87
C ALA A 234 -7.23 12.75 10.96
N GLN A 235 -6.55 11.67 10.57
CA GLN A 235 -5.84 10.80 11.48
C GLN A 235 -4.72 11.52 12.25
N SER A 236 -3.94 12.38 11.58
CA SER A 236 -2.87 13.15 12.20
C SER A 236 -3.41 14.15 13.24
N VAL A 237 -4.53 14.81 12.93
CA VAL A 237 -5.22 15.73 13.86
C VAL A 237 -5.71 14.97 15.09
N HIS A 238 -6.28 13.78 14.90
CA HIS A 238 -6.70 12.91 15.99
C HIS A 238 -5.52 12.51 16.89
N LEU A 239 -4.45 11.97 16.32
CA LEU A 239 -3.25 11.54 17.06
C LEU A 239 -2.57 12.70 17.81
N GLU A 240 -2.56 13.91 17.25
CA GLU A 240 -2.03 15.09 17.94
C GLU A 240 -2.90 15.46 19.16
N SER A 241 -4.23 15.33 19.06
CA SER A 241 -5.14 15.49 20.19
C SER A 241 -4.88 14.46 21.30
N VAL A 242 -4.71 13.19 20.91
CA VAL A 242 -4.36 12.09 21.84
C VAL A 242 -3.03 12.37 22.52
N LYS A 243 -2.00 12.71 21.76
CA LYS A 243 -0.68 13.02 22.29
C LYS A 243 -0.73 14.17 23.30
N ASN A 244 -1.45 15.24 23.00
CA ASN A 244 -1.61 16.38 23.88
C ASN A 244 -2.35 15.99 25.19
N GLY A 245 -3.38 15.16 25.08
CA GLY A 245 -4.10 14.63 26.25
C GLY A 245 -3.21 13.75 27.13
N PHE A 246 -2.53 12.79 26.51
CA PHE A 246 -1.59 11.90 27.20
C PHE A 246 -0.46 12.68 27.87
N GLN A 247 0.16 13.65 27.18
CA GLN A 247 1.22 14.50 27.75
C GLN A 247 0.77 15.28 28.96
N LYS A 248 -0.46 15.79 29.01
CA LYS A 248 -1.01 16.47 30.18
C LYS A 248 -1.09 15.55 31.40
N VAL A 249 -1.37 14.27 31.21
CA VAL A 249 -1.43 13.29 32.29
C VAL A 249 -0.03 12.98 32.82
N ILE A 250 0.92 12.62 31.90
CA ILE A 250 2.25 12.15 32.29
C ILE A 250 3.21 13.26 32.72
N SER A 251 2.90 14.55 32.41
CA SER A 251 3.72 15.68 32.85
C SER A 251 3.52 16.07 34.35
N LYS A 252 2.57 15.44 35.01
CA LYS A 252 2.36 15.59 36.47
C LYS A 252 3.54 14.97 37.24
N LYS A 253 3.64 15.26 38.54
CA LYS A 253 4.59 14.55 39.39
C LYS A 253 4.24 13.05 39.42
N GLU A 254 5.25 12.21 39.55
CA GLU A 254 5.11 10.74 39.44
C GLU A 254 3.93 10.19 40.30
N ASN A 255 3.82 10.63 41.52
CA ASN A 255 2.75 10.22 42.43
C ASN A 255 1.35 10.75 42.06
N ASP A 256 1.27 11.77 41.19
CA ASP A 256 0.02 12.42 40.76
C ASP A 256 -0.43 11.93 39.39
N ILE A 257 0.37 11.05 38.75
CA ILE A 257 0.01 10.46 37.46
C ILE A 257 -1.09 9.42 37.67
N ASN A 258 -2.24 9.62 37.02
CA ASN A 258 -3.30 8.62 36.96
C ASN A 258 -3.02 7.65 35.81
N LEU A 259 -2.61 6.43 36.13
CA LEU A 259 -2.25 5.42 35.15
C LEU A 259 -3.46 4.96 34.32
N ILE A 260 -4.67 4.92 34.92
CA ILE A 260 -5.90 4.59 34.18
C ILE A 260 -6.14 5.65 33.09
N GLU A 261 -6.09 6.94 33.45
CA GLU A 261 -6.27 8.03 32.49
C GLU A 261 -5.21 7.98 31.35
N ALA A 262 -3.94 7.71 31.70
CA ALA A 262 -2.88 7.58 30.71
C ALA A 262 -3.15 6.42 29.75
N CYS A 263 -3.58 5.26 30.24
CA CYS A 263 -3.92 4.10 29.41
C CYS A 263 -5.16 4.33 28.54
N LEU A 264 -6.15 5.06 29.03
CA LEU A 264 -7.33 5.43 28.24
C LEU A 264 -6.98 6.38 27.08
N TRP A 265 -6.02 7.29 27.28
CA TRP A 265 -5.49 8.09 26.17
C TRP A 265 -4.74 7.24 25.12
N ILE A 266 -4.06 6.17 25.54
CA ILE A 266 -3.43 5.23 24.61
C ILE A 266 -4.49 4.48 23.80
N ALA A 267 -5.54 3.98 24.47
CA ALA A 267 -6.66 3.29 23.80
C ALA A 267 -7.34 4.20 22.77
N ARG A 268 -7.50 5.48 23.09
CA ARG A 268 -8.09 6.47 22.17
C ARG A 268 -7.27 6.69 20.90
N ALA A 269 -5.99 6.33 20.87
CA ALA A 269 -5.19 6.43 19.63
C ALA A 269 -5.69 5.49 18.53
N ASP A 270 -6.20 4.34 18.91
CA ASP A 270 -6.71 3.32 18.00
C ASP A 270 -8.23 3.44 17.75
N ASP A 271 -8.96 3.97 18.74
CA ASP A 271 -10.40 4.24 18.67
C ASP A 271 -10.71 5.73 18.92
N PRO A 272 -10.96 6.53 17.88
CA PRO A 272 -11.28 7.96 18.01
C PRO A 272 -12.53 8.24 18.86
N ASP A 273 -13.47 7.32 18.89
CA ASP A 273 -14.74 7.47 19.60
C ASP A 273 -14.66 7.01 21.07
N HIS A 274 -13.46 6.60 21.53
CA HIS A 274 -13.22 6.11 22.88
C HIS A 274 -13.54 7.17 23.95
N GLU A 275 -14.50 6.87 24.81
CA GLU A 275 -15.05 7.77 25.85
C GLU A 275 -14.23 7.72 27.15
N ILE A 276 -13.11 8.45 27.23
CA ILE A 276 -12.22 8.48 28.41
C ILE A 276 -12.96 8.78 29.70
N LYS A 277 -13.87 9.79 29.67
CA LYS A 277 -14.59 10.23 30.88
C LYS A 277 -15.47 9.12 31.45
N GLY A 278 -16.19 8.39 30.60
CA GLY A 278 -17.06 7.28 31.01
C GLY A 278 -16.28 6.18 31.73
N TYR A 279 -15.12 5.82 31.23
CA TYR A 279 -14.26 4.82 31.90
C TYR A 279 -13.62 5.30 33.18
N LEU A 280 -13.25 6.57 33.28
CA LEU A 280 -12.76 7.15 34.52
C LEU A 280 -13.86 7.11 35.59
N GLU A 281 -15.10 7.48 35.26
CA GLU A 281 -16.23 7.39 36.19
C GLU A 281 -16.55 5.93 36.60
N GLN A 282 -16.37 4.97 35.69
CA GLN A 282 -16.50 3.54 36.00
C GLN A 282 -15.42 3.08 36.97
N PHE A 283 -14.16 3.46 36.74
CA PHE A 283 -13.06 3.16 37.63
C PHE A 283 -13.27 3.82 39.01
N ASP A 284 -13.67 5.08 39.07
CA ASP A 284 -13.90 5.78 40.35
C ASP A 284 -15.00 5.11 41.17
N ARG A 285 -16.10 4.65 40.56
CA ARG A 285 -17.13 3.84 41.26
C ARG A 285 -16.55 2.54 41.84
N LEU A 286 -15.73 1.83 41.05
CA LEU A 286 -15.06 0.60 41.51
C LEU A 286 -14.12 0.90 42.68
N ALA A 287 -13.37 1.99 42.62
CA ALA A 287 -12.44 2.43 43.63
C ALA A 287 -13.14 2.87 44.95
N GLU A 288 -14.29 3.56 44.85
CA GLU A 288 -15.10 3.92 46.01
C GLU A 288 -15.68 2.70 46.74
N GLU A 289 -16.14 1.69 45.96
CA GLU A 289 -16.63 0.43 46.53
C GLU A 289 -15.50 -0.30 47.26
N PHE A 290 -14.33 -0.41 46.64
CA PHE A 290 -13.14 -1.02 47.25
C PHE A 290 -12.71 -0.29 48.50
N SER A 291 -12.63 1.05 48.49
CA SER A 291 -12.21 1.86 49.64
C SER A 291 -13.08 1.61 50.86
N ARG A 292 -14.41 1.55 50.69
CA ARG A 292 -15.35 1.21 51.81
C ARG A 292 -15.09 -0.18 52.39
N LYS A 293 -14.76 -1.17 51.57
CA LYS A 293 -14.46 -2.53 52.02
C LYS A 293 -13.12 -2.61 52.77
N ALA A 294 -12.17 -1.76 52.40
CA ALA A 294 -10.85 -1.72 53.00
C ALA A 294 -10.75 -0.91 54.30
N GLU A 295 -11.80 -0.16 54.71
CA GLU A 295 -11.78 0.70 55.90
C GLU A 295 -11.42 -0.07 57.22
N SER A 296 -11.81 -1.33 57.34
CA SER A 296 -11.56 -2.13 58.54
C SER A 296 -10.15 -2.75 58.59
N ALA A 297 -9.41 -2.75 57.48
CA ALA A 297 -8.07 -3.33 57.39
C ALA A 297 -7.03 -2.39 58.02
N LYS A 298 -6.31 -2.90 59.03
CA LYS A 298 -5.38 -2.12 59.86
C LYS A 298 -3.93 -2.19 59.36
N THR A 299 -3.57 -3.27 58.69
CA THR A 299 -2.21 -3.50 58.17
C THR A 299 -2.22 -3.54 56.64
N ASP A 300 -1.09 -3.24 56.03
CA ASP A 300 -0.95 -3.27 54.56
C ASP A 300 -1.21 -4.68 54.00
N LEU A 301 -0.81 -5.72 54.74
CA LEU A 301 -1.09 -7.10 54.33
C LEU A 301 -2.59 -7.44 54.37
N GLU A 302 -3.32 -6.91 55.36
CA GLU A 302 -4.79 -7.05 55.40
C GLU A 302 -5.44 -6.31 54.23
N ARG A 303 -4.97 -5.09 53.90
CA ARG A 303 -5.44 -4.31 52.76
C ARG A 303 -5.22 -5.05 51.45
N ILE A 304 -4.05 -5.68 51.25
CA ILE A 304 -3.76 -6.54 50.08
C ILE A 304 -4.73 -7.72 50.03
N LYS A 305 -5.00 -8.39 51.14
CA LYS A 305 -5.97 -9.50 51.15
C LYS A 305 -7.38 -9.06 50.78
N VAL A 306 -7.79 -7.87 51.24
CA VAL A 306 -9.08 -7.28 50.83
C VAL A 306 -9.09 -6.93 49.38
N LEU A 307 -8.00 -6.36 48.84
CA LEU A 307 -7.89 -6.02 47.43
C LEU A 307 -7.95 -7.26 46.53
N ASN A 308 -7.21 -8.30 46.86
CA ASN A 308 -7.24 -9.58 46.15
C ASN A 308 -8.64 -10.19 46.10
N ARG A 309 -9.28 -10.29 47.28
CA ARG A 309 -10.65 -10.79 47.36
C ARG A 309 -11.63 -9.93 46.58
N PHE A 310 -11.52 -8.61 46.67
CA PHE A 310 -12.39 -7.68 45.97
C PHE A 310 -12.25 -7.81 44.43
N LEU A 311 -11.03 -7.82 43.92
CA LEU A 311 -10.81 -7.90 42.50
C LEU A 311 -11.10 -9.29 41.89
N PHE A 312 -10.51 -10.33 42.48
CA PHE A 312 -10.48 -11.64 41.84
C PHE A 312 -11.66 -12.52 42.24
N GLU A 313 -12.14 -12.45 43.49
CA GLU A 313 -13.24 -13.30 43.96
C GLU A 313 -14.60 -12.61 43.80
N GLU A 314 -14.72 -11.33 44.17
CA GLU A 314 -16.01 -10.63 44.18
C GLU A 314 -16.33 -9.98 42.82
N ASN A 315 -15.36 -9.41 42.13
CA ASN A 315 -15.54 -8.75 40.85
C ASN A 315 -15.10 -9.59 39.63
N GLY A 316 -14.49 -10.75 39.83
CA GLY A 316 -14.19 -11.72 38.81
C GLY A 316 -13.10 -11.33 37.81
N PHE A 317 -12.22 -10.36 38.16
CA PHE A 317 -11.09 -10.04 37.33
C PHE A 317 -10.14 -11.23 37.25
N HIS A 318 -9.60 -11.50 36.07
CA HIS A 318 -8.67 -12.62 35.86
C HIS A 318 -7.72 -12.38 34.69
N GLY A 319 -6.63 -13.15 34.66
CA GLY A 319 -5.69 -13.15 33.56
C GLY A 319 -6.23 -13.88 32.32
N SER A 320 -6.08 -13.28 31.17
CA SER A 320 -6.42 -13.91 29.88
C SER A 320 -5.43 -15.04 29.58
N ARG A 321 -5.90 -16.29 29.65
CA ARG A 321 -5.09 -17.49 29.41
C ARG A 321 -5.38 -18.15 28.06
N HIS A 322 -6.60 -17.98 27.52
CA HIS A 322 -7.02 -18.61 26.28
C HIS A 322 -6.75 -17.71 25.06
N ASP A 323 -6.98 -16.40 25.21
CA ASP A 323 -6.81 -15.40 24.15
C ASP A 323 -5.78 -14.31 24.54
N TYR A 324 -4.63 -14.74 25.07
CA TYR A 324 -3.60 -13.81 25.60
C TYR A 324 -3.20 -12.71 24.62
N TYR A 325 -3.09 -13.04 23.34
CA TYR A 325 -2.66 -12.11 22.28
C TYR A 325 -3.81 -11.28 21.67
N ARG A 326 -5.01 -11.37 22.19
CA ARG A 326 -6.12 -10.51 21.78
C ARG A 326 -5.75 -9.05 22.08
N PRO A 327 -5.75 -8.14 21.07
CA PRO A 327 -5.30 -6.75 21.25
C PRO A 327 -6.04 -6.02 22.37
N GLU A 328 -7.34 -6.28 22.52
CA GLU A 328 -8.22 -5.68 23.51
C GLU A 328 -7.75 -5.89 24.95
N ASN A 329 -7.09 -7.01 25.26
CA ASN A 329 -6.52 -7.28 26.58
C ASN A 329 -5.44 -6.26 27.00
N SER A 330 -4.89 -5.52 26.02
CA SER A 330 -3.91 -4.44 26.25
C SER A 330 -4.54 -3.11 26.61
N TYR A 331 -5.87 -2.97 26.53
CA TYR A 331 -6.58 -1.74 26.87
C TYR A 331 -7.29 -1.85 28.22
N VAL A 332 -6.99 -0.91 29.12
CA VAL A 332 -7.61 -0.88 30.47
C VAL A 332 -9.13 -0.72 30.39
N SER A 333 -9.66 -0.07 29.36
CA SER A 333 -11.11 0.01 29.13
C SER A 333 -11.75 -1.37 28.97
N HIS A 334 -11.16 -2.25 28.16
CA HIS A 334 -11.66 -3.62 27.98
C HIS A 334 -11.50 -4.45 29.28
N VAL A 335 -10.40 -4.23 30.02
CA VAL A 335 -10.23 -4.87 31.34
C VAL A 335 -11.37 -4.47 32.29
N LEU A 336 -11.79 -3.20 32.28
CA LEU A 336 -12.91 -2.73 33.11
C LEU A 336 -14.26 -3.32 32.68
N GLU A 337 -14.46 -3.60 31.40
CA GLU A 337 -15.69 -4.19 30.84
C GLU A 337 -15.71 -5.72 30.99
N ASP A 338 -14.70 -6.39 30.42
CA ASP A 338 -14.67 -7.84 30.29
C ASP A 338 -14.11 -8.57 31.51
N ARG A 339 -13.52 -7.84 32.47
CA ARG A 339 -12.85 -8.39 33.66
C ARG A 339 -11.63 -9.27 33.35
N GLU A 340 -11.16 -9.24 32.09
CA GLU A 340 -10.04 -10.04 31.61
C GLU A 340 -8.92 -9.12 31.11
N GLY A 341 -7.66 -9.47 31.39
CA GLY A 341 -6.52 -8.65 30.95
C GLY A 341 -5.19 -9.40 30.93
N ILE A 342 -4.16 -8.74 30.40
CA ILE A 342 -2.77 -9.20 30.45
C ILE A 342 -2.09 -8.73 31.76
N PRO A 343 -0.91 -9.28 32.12
CA PRO A 343 -0.24 -8.95 33.37
C PRO A 343 -0.11 -7.44 33.65
N ILE A 344 0.26 -6.64 32.63
CA ILE A 344 0.45 -5.20 32.80
C ILE A 344 -0.86 -4.44 33.03
N THR A 345 -1.93 -4.75 32.29
CA THR A 345 -3.21 -4.03 32.39
C THR A 345 -3.93 -4.32 33.71
N LEU A 346 -3.88 -5.57 34.17
CA LEU A 346 -4.37 -5.94 35.49
C LEU A 346 -3.54 -5.30 36.61
N SER A 347 -2.21 -5.23 36.45
CA SER A 347 -1.33 -4.58 37.42
C SER A 347 -1.59 -3.08 37.54
N ILE A 348 -1.86 -2.39 36.43
CA ILE A 348 -2.24 -0.97 36.44
C ILE A 348 -3.52 -0.74 37.25
N LEU A 349 -4.55 -1.56 37.01
CA LEU A 349 -5.79 -1.51 37.78
C LEU A 349 -5.53 -1.75 39.28
N TYR A 350 -4.71 -2.75 39.63
CA TYR A 350 -4.33 -3.10 40.96
C TYR A 350 -3.59 -1.97 41.69
N ILE A 351 -2.59 -1.36 41.03
CA ILE A 351 -1.81 -0.23 41.56
C ILE A 351 -2.71 0.96 41.85
N GLU A 352 -3.58 1.32 40.89
CA GLU A 352 -4.44 2.50 41.09
C GLU A 352 -5.49 2.31 42.17
N LEU A 353 -6.05 1.09 42.32
CA LEU A 353 -6.93 0.78 43.48
C LEU A 353 -6.16 0.83 44.80
N ALA A 354 -4.97 0.25 44.87
CA ALA A 354 -4.11 0.29 46.04
C ALA A 354 -3.78 1.74 46.46
N ARG A 355 -3.50 2.64 45.52
CA ARG A 355 -3.28 4.08 45.79
C ARG A 355 -4.48 4.75 46.45
N LYS A 356 -5.71 4.37 46.12
CA LYS A 356 -6.93 4.98 46.71
C LYS A 356 -7.04 4.74 48.21
N ILE A 357 -6.37 3.73 48.75
CA ILE A 357 -6.34 3.41 50.18
C ILE A 357 -4.97 3.66 50.84
N GLY A 358 -4.09 4.39 50.14
CA GLY A 358 -2.79 4.81 50.64
C GLY A 358 -1.71 3.72 50.65
N LEU A 359 -1.89 2.61 49.88
CA LEU A 359 -0.84 1.62 49.67
C LEU A 359 0.12 2.08 48.58
N SER A 360 1.43 1.97 48.85
CA SER A 360 2.48 2.21 47.87
C SER A 360 2.86 0.89 47.21
N ILE A 361 2.42 0.75 45.95
CA ILE A 361 2.68 -0.43 45.14
C ILE A 361 3.27 0.04 43.79
N ASP A 362 4.37 -0.57 43.41
CA ASP A 362 5.09 -0.27 42.14
C ASP A 362 5.01 -1.43 41.18
N GLY A 363 5.01 -1.13 39.85
CA GLY A 363 5.09 -2.14 38.82
C GLY A 363 6.51 -2.67 38.65
N VAL A 364 6.65 -3.98 38.45
CA VAL A 364 7.93 -4.65 38.22
C VAL A 364 7.87 -5.48 36.94
N GLY A 365 8.61 -5.04 35.92
CA GLY A 365 8.78 -5.79 34.69
C GLY A 365 9.76 -6.95 34.86
N LEU A 366 9.30 -8.16 34.58
CA LEU A 366 10.13 -9.36 34.48
C LEU A 366 10.22 -9.81 33.03
N PRO A 367 11.31 -10.50 32.59
CA PRO A 367 11.32 -11.10 31.27
C PRO A 367 10.08 -11.97 31.02
N GLY A 368 9.26 -11.56 30.03
CA GLY A 368 8.03 -12.26 29.65
C GLY A 368 6.86 -12.17 30.65
N HIS A 369 6.98 -11.41 31.75
CA HIS A 369 5.92 -11.24 32.71
C HIS A 369 5.93 -9.84 33.38
N PHE A 370 4.86 -9.48 34.06
CA PHE A 370 4.76 -8.25 34.81
C PHE A 370 4.08 -8.52 36.16
N VAL A 371 4.70 -8.08 37.24
CA VAL A 371 4.20 -8.24 38.64
C VAL A 371 4.17 -6.89 39.32
N VAL A 372 3.65 -6.82 40.53
CA VAL A 372 3.73 -5.61 41.37
C VAL A 372 4.54 -5.87 42.62
N SER A 373 5.12 -4.82 43.20
CA SER A 373 5.93 -4.85 44.39
C SER A 373 5.34 -3.89 45.45
N MET A 374 5.08 -4.39 46.63
CA MET A 374 4.70 -3.59 47.80
C MET A 374 5.93 -3.34 48.67
N ASN A 375 6.22 -2.09 48.98
CA ASN A 375 7.29 -1.72 49.88
C ASN A 375 6.87 -2.04 51.32
N MET A 376 7.68 -2.82 52.01
CA MET A 376 7.44 -3.19 53.42
C MET A 376 8.40 -2.41 54.32
N GLU A 377 7.88 -1.81 55.42
CA GLU A 377 8.76 -1.20 56.42
C GLU A 377 9.70 -2.24 57.04
N ASN A 378 11.01 -1.98 56.93
CA ASN A 378 12.09 -2.81 57.52
C ASN A 378 12.22 -4.24 57.00
N SER A 379 11.68 -4.57 55.81
CA SER A 379 11.83 -5.88 55.16
C SER A 379 12.01 -5.77 53.64
N SER A 380 12.36 -6.88 53.01
CA SER A 380 12.42 -6.92 51.53
C SER A 380 11.04 -6.68 50.93
N PRO A 381 10.95 -5.99 49.76
CA PRO A 381 9.67 -5.77 49.09
C PRO A 381 8.94 -7.08 48.83
N GLN A 382 7.63 -7.08 49.02
CA GLN A 382 6.78 -8.22 48.74
C GLN A 382 6.32 -8.17 47.26
N LEU A 383 6.67 -9.17 46.47
CA LEU A 383 6.17 -9.31 45.10
C LEU A 383 4.77 -9.94 45.08
N ILE A 384 3.92 -9.51 44.15
CA ILE A 384 2.54 -9.97 44.02
C ILE A 384 2.30 -10.23 42.50
N ASP A 385 1.91 -11.44 42.17
CA ASP A 385 1.48 -11.80 40.81
C ASP A 385 -0.02 -11.53 40.64
N VAL A 386 -0.33 -10.40 40.04
CA VAL A 386 -1.70 -9.96 39.78
C VAL A 386 -2.38 -10.84 38.73
N PHE A 387 -1.64 -11.33 37.75
CA PHE A 387 -2.16 -12.21 36.70
C PHE A 387 -2.54 -13.60 37.26
N ALA A 388 -1.87 -14.05 38.30
CA ALA A 388 -2.19 -15.26 39.03
C ALA A 388 -3.18 -15.02 40.19
N GLY A 389 -3.99 -13.94 40.17
CA GLY A 389 -5.00 -13.65 41.16
C GLY A 389 -4.46 -13.03 42.46
N GLY A 390 -3.38 -12.26 42.39
CA GLY A 390 -2.79 -11.58 43.54
C GLY A 390 -1.93 -12.50 44.43
N GLN A 391 -1.35 -13.54 43.87
CA GLN A 391 -0.50 -14.47 44.57
C GLN A 391 0.77 -13.79 45.07
N LEU A 392 1.07 -13.93 46.36
CA LEU A 392 2.32 -13.45 46.96
C LEU A 392 3.49 -14.32 46.45
N MET A 393 4.55 -13.67 45.99
CA MET A 393 5.73 -14.34 45.45
C MET A 393 6.97 -14.03 46.26
N SER A 394 7.83 -15.02 46.45
CA SER A 394 9.20 -14.81 46.93
C SER A 394 10.12 -14.39 45.78
N LEU A 395 11.32 -13.89 46.11
CA LEU A 395 12.36 -13.61 45.09
C LEU A 395 12.82 -14.89 44.38
N GLU A 396 12.71 -16.05 45.00
CA GLU A 396 13.03 -17.33 44.38
C GLU A 396 11.98 -17.75 43.35
N ASP A 397 10.69 -17.54 43.66
CA ASP A 397 9.59 -17.76 42.72
C ASP A 397 9.73 -16.86 41.50
N ALA A 398 10.09 -15.59 41.71
CA ALA A 398 10.33 -14.65 40.60
C ALA A 398 11.54 -15.08 39.73
N LYS A 399 12.64 -15.56 40.32
CA LYS A 399 13.77 -16.10 39.57
C LYS A 399 13.39 -17.35 38.79
N PHE A 400 12.62 -18.25 39.35
CA PHE A 400 12.12 -19.45 38.69
C PHE A 400 11.24 -19.08 37.49
N LEU A 401 10.35 -18.13 37.64
CA LEU A 401 9.47 -17.63 36.57
C LEU A 401 10.29 -17.08 35.41
N VAL A 402 11.31 -16.23 35.71
CA VAL A 402 12.23 -15.69 34.68
C VAL A 402 12.98 -16.81 33.96
N ALA A 403 13.52 -17.78 34.70
CA ALA A 403 14.25 -18.90 34.10
C ALA A 403 13.38 -19.75 33.19
N SER A 404 12.10 -19.96 33.52
CA SER A 404 11.15 -20.72 32.72
C SER A 404 10.68 -19.99 31.45
N THR A 405 10.78 -18.66 31.41
CA THR A 405 10.34 -17.84 30.28
C THR A 405 11.48 -17.57 29.30
N THR A 406 12.73 -17.71 29.71
CA THR A 406 13.95 -17.47 28.89
C THR A 406 14.58 -18.74 28.34
N ALA A 407 14.07 -19.93 28.65
CA ALA A 407 14.47 -21.24 28.15
C ALA A 407 13.60 -21.67 26.95
#